data_8cd403edb43d5cd0cb45b8794ccb5163
#
_entry.id   8cd403edb43d5cd0cb45b8794ccb5163
#
_cell.length_a   1.000
_cell.length_b   1.000
_cell.length_c   1.000
_cell.angle_alpha   90.00
_cell.angle_beta   90.00
_cell.angle_gamma   90.00
#
_symmetry.space_group_name_H-M   'P 1'
#
loop_
_entity.id
_entity.type
_entity.pdbx_description
1 polymer ?
#
loop_
_entity_poly.entity_id
_entity_poly.type
_entity_poly.pdbx_seq_one_letter_code
_entity_poly.pdbx_strand_id
1 'polypeptide(L)'
;MKILIGITGGIAAYKTLDVISILQRKGHEVHVIMTKNAKHFVTKHSVNVISKENLKTETPSETIHIKEAKWCDVFVLIPGTANTIAKIANGIADSFLLSTILALPDKIRIFCPAMNTNMWENPITQHNIDTLKKYGWKIIFPVSGMLACNDIGMGKLPKPKDIVDGITDIINPLPLWLFPLDLPKKGTTIDSFSFLDYDWRKKVEINLFPHVGSFGVRRRHDVHKGIDLYAEVGSKVSAVEPGEIVEICWFTGEPIGMPWWEDTKAVYVKGESGIVVYGEIEPNSELKIGDKIDVGDYIGNVKRVLKKDNHRPLSMLHLELHHPLHIHTPQWEIGQTKPEGIFDPTPYLIKSKYYF
;
A
#
# COMPACT_ATOMS: atom_id res chain seq x y z
N MET A 1 -8.63 2.17 15.54
CA MET A 1 -8.38 3.62 15.59
C MET A 1 -9.71 4.36 15.54
N LYS A 2 -9.73 5.59 16.02
CA LYS A 2 -10.87 6.52 15.99
C LYS A 2 -10.79 7.41 14.76
N ILE A 3 -11.71 7.25 13.81
CA ILE A 3 -11.71 7.95 12.52
C ILE A 3 -12.89 8.92 12.46
N LEU A 4 -12.61 10.21 12.25
CA LEU A 4 -13.64 11.22 12.02
C LEU A 4 -13.76 11.51 10.53
N ILE A 5 -14.94 11.28 9.97
CA ILE A 5 -15.21 11.51 8.54
C ILE A 5 -16.02 12.80 8.35
N GLY A 6 -15.50 13.69 7.52
CA GLY A 6 -16.20 14.86 7.02
C GLY A 6 -16.83 14.62 5.65
N ILE A 7 -18.17 14.68 5.53
CA ILE A 7 -18.86 14.51 4.24
C ILE A 7 -19.25 15.87 3.69
N THR A 8 -18.79 16.18 2.46
CA THR A 8 -19.15 17.44 1.78
C THR A 8 -20.12 17.24 0.61
N GLY A 9 -20.70 18.34 0.13
CA GLY A 9 -21.78 18.31 -0.84
C GLY A 9 -21.31 18.10 -2.28
N GLY A 10 -21.29 16.84 -2.69
CA GLY A 10 -21.05 16.41 -4.06
C GLY A 10 -21.70 15.06 -4.35
N ILE A 11 -21.99 14.78 -5.62
CA ILE A 11 -22.64 13.52 -6.00
C ILE A 11 -21.90 12.29 -5.49
N ALA A 12 -20.57 12.33 -5.37
CA ALA A 12 -19.75 11.22 -4.88
C ALA A 12 -19.95 10.91 -3.38
N ALA A 13 -20.72 11.73 -2.63
CA ALA A 13 -20.98 11.53 -1.20
C ALA A 13 -21.61 10.17 -0.89
N TYR A 14 -22.39 9.58 -1.80
CA TYR A 14 -23.02 8.26 -1.58
C TYR A 14 -21.97 7.16 -1.38
N LYS A 15 -20.81 7.23 -2.02
CA LYS A 15 -19.72 6.25 -1.86
C LYS A 15 -19.12 6.25 -0.46
N THR A 16 -19.25 7.35 0.27
CA THR A 16 -18.73 7.47 1.64
C THR A 16 -19.43 6.50 2.59
N LEU A 17 -20.69 6.12 2.31
CA LEU A 17 -21.42 5.14 3.11
C LEU A 17 -20.73 3.76 3.09
N ASP A 18 -20.26 3.34 1.91
CA ASP A 18 -19.51 2.08 1.76
C ASP A 18 -18.15 2.18 2.46
N VAL A 19 -17.46 3.32 2.35
CA VAL A 19 -16.17 3.56 3.05
C VAL A 19 -16.36 3.42 4.57
N ILE A 20 -17.39 4.04 5.15
CA ILE A 20 -17.73 3.91 6.58
C ILE A 20 -17.92 2.44 6.95
N SER A 21 -18.74 1.71 6.16
CA SER A 21 -19.03 0.30 6.42
C SER A 21 -17.78 -0.58 6.36
N ILE A 22 -16.86 -0.33 5.42
CA ILE A 22 -15.61 -1.09 5.28
C ILE A 22 -14.68 -0.78 6.46
N LEU A 23 -14.50 0.49 6.85
CA LEU A 23 -13.67 0.89 7.99
C LEU A 23 -14.16 0.26 9.29
N GLN A 24 -15.48 0.25 9.54
CA GLN A 24 -16.06 -0.39 10.72
C GLN A 24 -15.85 -1.91 10.74
N ARG A 25 -15.96 -2.59 9.57
CA ARG A 25 -15.64 -4.02 9.46
C ARG A 25 -14.17 -4.34 9.72
N LYS A 26 -13.28 -3.38 9.45
CA LYS A 26 -11.85 -3.47 9.81
C LYS A 26 -11.58 -3.13 11.29
N GLY A 27 -12.61 -2.91 12.11
CA GLY A 27 -12.48 -2.66 13.56
C GLY A 27 -12.20 -1.21 13.93
N HIS A 28 -12.37 -0.25 13.02
CA HIS A 28 -12.25 1.17 13.35
C HIS A 28 -13.56 1.72 13.93
N GLU A 29 -13.45 2.62 14.90
CA GLU A 29 -14.56 3.41 15.40
C GLU A 29 -14.71 4.66 14.51
N VAL A 30 -15.91 4.90 13.95
CA VAL A 30 -16.12 5.94 12.95
C VAL A 30 -17.17 6.92 13.41
N HIS A 31 -16.81 8.20 13.56
CA HIS A 31 -17.73 9.32 13.72
C HIS A 31 -17.86 10.09 12.40
N VAL A 32 -18.99 10.74 12.19
CA VAL A 32 -19.28 11.45 10.94
C VAL A 32 -19.79 12.87 11.21
N ILE A 33 -19.28 13.83 10.44
CA ILE A 33 -19.83 15.19 10.35
C ILE A 33 -20.22 15.46 8.91
N MET A 34 -21.41 16.03 8.70
CA MET A 34 -21.92 16.37 7.36
C MET A 34 -22.03 17.89 7.21
N THR A 35 -21.59 18.40 6.06
CA THR A 35 -21.93 19.78 5.68
C THR A 35 -23.43 19.90 5.37
N LYS A 36 -23.95 21.13 5.39
CA LYS A 36 -25.34 21.41 5.01
C LYS A 36 -25.63 20.89 3.59
N ASN A 37 -24.71 21.09 2.64
CA ASN A 37 -24.89 20.67 1.24
C ASN A 37 -24.76 19.16 1.05
N ALA A 38 -24.05 18.42 1.91
CA ALA A 38 -23.98 16.97 1.83
C ALA A 38 -25.35 16.30 1.95
N LYS A 39 -26.28 16.93 2.68
CA LYS A 39 -27.64 16.43 2.91
C LYS A 39 -28.51 16.33 1.65
N HIS A 40 -28.12 17.02 0.56
CA HIS A 40 -28.79 16.91 -0.73
C HIS A 40 -28.40 15.62 -1.50
N PHE A 41 -27.31 14.97 -1.12
CA PHE A 41 -26.78 13.79 -1.81
C PHE A 41 -26.92 12.51 -0.97
N VAL A 42 -26.86 12.61 0.36
CA VAL A 42 -27.07 11.52 1.30
C VAL A 42 -27.90 12.02 2.48
N THR A 43 -28.84 11.19 2.96
CA THR A 43 -29.70 11.60 4.06
C THR A 43 -28.99 11.48 5.40
N LYS A 44 -29.34 12.34 6.36
CA LYS A 44 -28.89 12.18 7.75
C LYS A 44 -29.22 10.81 8.30
N HIS A 45 -30.41 10.28 7.96
CA HIS A 45 -30.88 8.99 8.43
C HIS A 45 -29.96 7.87 7.94
N SER A 46 -29.68 7.80 6.63
CA SER A 46 -28.77 6.78 6.07
C SER A 46 -27.38 6.84 6.70
N VAL A 47 -26.82 8.04 6.85
CA VAL A 47 -25.51 8.22 7.49
C VAL A 47 -25.55 7.78 8.95
N ASN A 48 -26.58 8.16 9.70
CA ASN A 48 -26.70 7.82 11.11
C ASN A 48 -26.80 6.30 11.34
N VAL A 49 -27.64 5.62 10.55
CA VAL A 49 -27.78 4.16 10.63
C VAL A 49 -26.44 3.46 10.30
N ILE A 50 -25.79 3.85 9.20
CA ILE A 50 -24.53 3.20 8.76
C ILE A 50 -23.39 3.49 9.74
N SER A 51 -23.31 4.71 10.30
CA SER A 51 -22.30 5.07 11.31
C SER A 51 -22.63 4.55 12.71
N LYS A 52 -23.67 3.72 12.88
CA LYS A 52 -24.16 3.21 14.17
C LYS A 52 -24.43 4.33 15.17
N GLU A 53 -25.23 5.30 14.71
CA GLU A 53 -25.66 6.49 15.49
C GLU A 53 -24.53 7.47 15.86
N ASN A 54 -23.41 7.41 15.13
CA ASN A 54 -22.27 8.29 15.33
C ASN A 54 -22.22 9.51 14.40
N LEU A 55 -23.37 9.95 13.86
CA LEU A 55 -23.50 11.21 13.17
C LEU A 55 -23.48 12.36 14.20
N LYS A 56 -22.45 13.17 14.17
CA LYS A 56 -22.28 14.33 15.05
C LYS A 56 -22.87 15.59 14.42
N THR A 57 -23.64 16.30 15.19
CA THR A 57 -24.30 17.54 14.76
C THR A 57 -23.99 18.65 15.74
N GLU A 58 -23.96 19.89 15.22
CA GLU A 58 -23.78 21.07 16.06
C GLU A 58 -24.97 21.24 16.99
N THR A 59 -24.66 21.49 18.27
CA THR A 59 -25.63 21.92 19.27
C THR A 59 -25.17 23.26 19.85
N PRO A 60 -26.05 24.25 19.98
CA PRO A 60 -25.65 25.62 20.40
C PRO A 60 -24.99 25.68 21.78
N SER A 61 -25.26 24.72 22.64
CA SER A 61 -24.81 24.71 24.05
C SER A 61 -23.52 23.94 24.30
N GLU A 62 -22.94 23.28 23.28
CA GLU A 62 -21.79 22.40 23.47
C GLU A 62 -20.64 22.67 22.51
N THR A 63 -19.42 22.52 23.01
CA THR A 63 -18.17 22.57 22.20
C THR A 63 -17.90 21.27 21.50
N ILE A 64 -18.91 20.69 20.82
CA ILE A 64 -18.82 19.37 20.17
C ILE A 64 -17.71 19.34 19.12
N HIS A 65 -17.49 20.43 18.36
CA HIS A 65 -16.40 20.54 17.40
C HIS A 65 -15.02 20.31 18.03
N ILE A 66 -14.80 20.83 19.25
CA ILE A 66 -13.54 20.61 20.00
C ILE A 66 -13.47 19.17 20.54
N LYS A 67 -14.61 18.64 21.04
CA LYS A 67 -14.68 17.26 21.54
C LYS A 67 -14.34 16.26 20.42
N GLU A 68 -14.95 16.41 19.24
CA GLU A 68 -14.71 15.53 18.07
C GLU A 68 -13.29 15.69 17.51
N ALA A 69 -12.76 16.92 17.46
CA ALA A 69 -11.39 17.17 17.05
C ALA A 69 -10.36 16.48 17.96
N LYS A 70 -10.61 16.45 19.28
CA LYS A 70 -9.74 15.76 20.26
C LYS A 70 -9.94 14.24 20.24
N TRP A 71 -11.17 13.78 19.97
CA TRP A 71 -11.53 12.37 20.01
C TRP A 71 -10.87 11.54 18.93
N CYS A 72 -10.77 12.06 17.70
CA CYS A 72 -10.26 11.29 16.57
C CYS A 72 -8.73 11.15 16.60
N ASP A 73 -8.26 10.02 16.09
CA ASP A 73 -6.84 9.78 15.76
C ASP A 73 -6.54 10.25 14.34
N VAL A 74 -7.52 10.10 13.45
CA VAL A 74 -7.46 10.41 12.02
C VAL A 74 -8.69 11.16 11.58
N PHE A 75 -8.50 12.24 10.83
CA PHE A 75 -9.57 12.96 10.14
C PHE A 75 -9.54 12.66 8.64
N VAL A 76 -10.70 12.33 8.03
CA VAL A 76 -10.82 12.06 6.59
C VAL A 76 -11.92 12.92 6.00
N LEU A 77 -11.58 13.81 5.05
CA LEU A 77 -12.53 14.58 4.26
C LEU A 77 -12.90 13.80 3.00
N ILE A 78 -14.14 13.32 2.90
CA ILE A 78 -14.58 12.48 1.78
C ILE A 78 -16.09 12.64 1.47
N PRO A 79 -16.48 13.03 0.25
CA PRO A 79 -15.61 13.62 -0.76
C PRO A 79 -15.13 15.01 -0.35
N GLY A 80 -13.95 15.43 -0.79
CA GLY A 80 -13.45 16.79 -0.64
C GLY A 80 -13.82 17.63 -1.85
N THR A 81 -14.82 18.51 -1.73
CA THR A 81 -15.18 19.45 -2.82
C THR A 81 -14.17 20.60 -2.90
N ALA A 82 -13.98 21.20 -4.09
CA ALA A 82 -13.12 22.35 -4.30
C ALA A 82 -13.42 23.50 -3.32
N ASN A 83 -14.71 23.79 -3.07
CA ASN A 83 -15.12 24.79 -2.10
C ASN A 83 -14.60 24.50 -0.68
N THR A 84 -14.75 23.26 -0.23
CA THR A 84 -14.31 22.90 1.15
C THR A 84 -12.80 22.89 1.25
N ILE A 85 -12.10 22.36 0.23
CA ILE A 85 -10.63 22.39 0.14
C ILE A 85 -10.11 23.83 0.20
N ALA A 86 -10.70 24.74 -0.59
CA ALA A 86 -10.33 26.16 -0.57
C ALA A 86 -10.55 26.81 0.79
N LYS A 87 -11.68 26.52 1.45
CA LYS A 87 -11.95 27.06 2.80
C LYS A 87 -10.96 26.58 3.84
N ILE A 88 -10.62 25.29 3.82
CA ILE A 88 -9.63 24.72 4.75
C ILE A 88 -8.26 25.35 4.49
N ALA A 89 -7.83 25.48 3.23
CA ALA A 89 -6.54 26.06 2.85
C ALA A 89 -6.38 27.51 3.33
N ASN A 90 -7.49 28.24 3.45
CA ASN A 90 -7.52 29.64 3.88
C ASN A 90 -7.98 29.82 5.34
N GLY A 91 -8.11 28.76 6.14
CA GLY A 91 -8.46 28.83 7.56
C GLY A 91 -9.89 29.29 7.85
N ILE A 92 -10.81 29.16 6.87
CA ILE A 92 -12.22 29.58 7.03
C ILE A 92 -12.98 28.53 7.85
N ALA A 93 -13.65 28.96 8.92
CA ALA A 93 -14.36 28.09 9.85
C ALA A 93 -15.85 28.49 9.99
N ASP A 94 -16.55 28.63 8.86
CA ASP A 94 -17.94 29.08 8.78
C ASP A 94 -19.00 27.95 8.91
N SER A 95 -18.59 26.79 9.36
CA SER A 95 -19.47 25.65 9.58
C SER A 95 -18.92 24.71 10.65
N PHE A 96 -19.81 23.89 11.22
CA PHE A 96 -19.43 22.90 12.24
C PHE A 96 -18.27 22.01 11.79
N LEU A 97 -18.30 21.52 10.54
CA LEU A 97 -17.20 20.73 9.99
C LEU A 97 -15.88 21.51 9.92
N LEU A 98 -15.92 22.74 9.42
CA LEU A 98 -14.71 23.58 9.26
C LEU A 98 -14.16 24.04 10.60
N SER A 99 -15.03 24.36 11.58
CA SER A 99 -14.62 24.66 12.95
C SER A 99 -13.96 23.45 13.61
N THR A 100 -14.48 22.23 13.36
CA THR A 100 -13.86 20.98 13.86
C THR A 100 -12.49 20.77 13.22
N ILE A 101 -12.35 20.99 11.91
CA ILE A 101 -11.08 20.85 11.18
C ILE A 101 -10.03 21.85 11.72
N LEU A 102 -10.42 23.11 11.92
CA LEU A 102 -9.50 24.12 12.43
C LEU A 102 -9.06 23.83 13.87
N ALA A 103 -9.91 23.14 14.65
CA ALA A 103 -9.63 22.74 16.04
C ALA A 103 -8.85 21.42 16.15
N LEU A 104 -8.53 20.72 15.04
CA LEU A 104 -7.76 19.48 15.08
C LEU A 104 -6.36 19.73 15.65
N PRO A 105 -5.94 19.02 16.71
CA PRO A 105 -4.55 19.04 17.16
C PRO A 105 -3.65 18.37 16.08
N ASP A 106 -2.40 18.11 16.41
CA ASP A 106 -1.51 17.40 15.49
C ASP A 106 -1.96 15.96 15.29
N LYS A 107 -2.80 15.76 14.28
CA LYS A 107 -3.44 14.49 13.90
C LYS A 107 -3.21 14.20 12.42
N ILE A 108 -3.34 12.94 12.04
CA ILE A 108 -3.35 12.55 10.64
C ILE A 108 -4.59 13.15 9.96
N ARG A 109 -4.38 13.93 8.90
CA ARG A 109 -5.43 14.58 8.12
C ARG A 109 -5.37 14.11 6.69
N ILE A 110 -6.47 13.54 6.21
CA ILE A 110 -6.57 12.96 4.86
C ILE A 110 -7.70 13.66 4.12
N PHE A 111 -7.53 13.92 2.84
CA PHE A 111 -8.63 14.38 1.98
C PHE A 111 -8.66 13.61 0.67
N CYS A 112 -9.91 13.33 0.21
CA CYS A 112 -10.20 12.61 -1.01
C CYS A 112 -10.96 13.55 -1.95
N PRO A 113 -10.30 14.29 -2.84
CA PRO A 113 -10.95 15.22 -3.75
C PRO A 113 -11.93 14.53 -4.69
N ALA A 114 -13.07 15.19 -4.96
CA ALA A 114 -14.00 14.78 -6.02
C ALA A 114 -14.67 16.02 -6.62
N MET A 115 -14.48 16.23 -7.92
CA MET A 115 -15.00 17.38 -8.66
C MET A 115 -14.95 17.14 -10.16
N ASN A 116 -15.51 18.05 -10.95
CA ASN A 116 -15.35 18.05 -12.40
C ASN A 116 -13.88 18.26 -12.81
N THR A 117 -13.48 17.75 -13.97
CA THR A 117 -12.09 17.82 -14.47
C THR A 117 -11.56 19.24 -14.54
N ASN A 118 -12.34 20.18 -15.10
CA ASN A 118 -11.90 21.58 -15.18
C ASN A 118 -11.70 22.22 -13.80
N MET A 119 -12.53 21.82 -12.81
CA MET A 119 -12.33 22.27 -11.42
C MET A 119 -11.08 21.66 -10.81
N TRP A 120 -10.78 20.40 -11.12
CA TRP A 120 -9.57 19.72 -10.66
C TRP A 120 -8.32 20.34 -11.25
N GLU A 121 -8.31 20.59 -12.55
CA GLU A 121 -7.17 21.15 -13.29
C GLU A 121 -6.99 22.67 -13.07
N ASN A 122 -7.98 23.32 -12.45
CA ASN A 122 -7.92 24.76 -12.20
C ASN A 122 -6.72 25.11 -11.31
N PRO A 123 -5.85 26.06 -11.73
CA PRO A 123 -4.66 26.44 -10.97
C PRO A 123 -4.93 26.85 -9.53
N ILE A 124 -6.08 27.51 -9.26
CA ILE A 124 -6.47 27.90 -7.89
C ILE A 124 -6.77 26.64 -7.05
N THR A 125 -7.43 25.65 -7.61
CA THR A 125 -7.69 24.38 -6.92
C THR A 125 -6.39 23.65 -6.61
N GLN A 126 -5.48 23.55 -7.58
CA GLN A 126 -4.18 22.91 -7.38
C GLN A 126 -3.33 23.68 -6.34
N HIS A 127 -3.35 25.01 -6.36
CA HIS A 127 -2.68 25.82 -5.34
C HIS A 127 -3.22 25.53 -3.93
N ASN A 128 -4.55 25.43 -3.75
CA ASN A 128 -5.16 25.10 -2.47
C ASN A 128 -4.77 23.69 -1.99
N ILE A 129 -4.72 22.73 -2.92
CA ILE A 129 -4.26 21.36 -2.64
C ILE A 129 -2.80 21.35 -2.16
N ASP A 130 -1.93 22.08 -2.84
CA ASP A 130 -0.51 22.17 -2.45
C ASP A 130 -0.33 22.91 -1.13
N THR A 131 -1.16 23.90 -0.84
CA THR A 131 -1.21 24.56 0.47
C THR A 131 -1.57 23.56 1.57
N LEU A 132 -2.58 22.71 1.39
CA LEU A 132 -2.92 21.67 2.37
C LEU A 132 -1.80 20.65 2.54
N LYS A 133 -1.15 20.21 1.46
CA LYS A 133 0.01 19.31 1.55
C LYS A 133 1.15 19.90 2.38
N LYS A 134 1.46 21.20 2.19
CA LYS A 134 2.46 21.93 2.99
C LYS A 134 2.10 21.96 4.49
N TYR A 135 0.81 21.96 4.83
CA TYR A 135 0.31 21.87 6.21
C TYR A 135 0.14 20.41 6.69
N GLY A 136 0.77 19.44 6.02
CA GLY A 136 0.81 18.05 6.46
C GLY A 136 -0.42 17.21 6.12
N TRP A 137 -1.37 17.72 5.34
CA TRP A 137 -2.48 16.94 4.87
C TRP A 137 -2.03 15.89 3.84
N LYS A 138 -2.53 14.67 3.97
CA LYS A 138 -2.33 13.60 3.00
C LYS A 138 -3.48 13.58 2.00
N ILE A 139 -3.19 13.26 0.75
CA ILE A 139 -4.18 13.21 -0.33
C ILE A 139 -4.35 11.77 -0.82
N ILE A 140 -5.60 11.33 -0.97
CA ILE A 140 -5.94 10.18 -1.80
C ILE A 140 -6.45 10.75 -3.12
N PHE A 141 -5.62 10.62 -4.16
CA PHE A 141 -5.86 11.27 -5.45
C PHE A 141 -7.15 10.77 -6.12
N PRO A 142 -7.87 11.66 -6.82
CA PRO A 142 -8.96 11.23 -7.68
C PRO A 142 -8.42 10.40 -8.85
N VAL A 143 -9.29 9.63 -9.48
CA VAL A 143 -8.97 8.82 -10.65
C VAL A 143 -9.59 9.39 -11.91
N SER A 144 -9.05 9.00 -13.07
CA SER A 144 -9.67 9.29 -14.35
C SER A 144 -10.90 8.40 -14.59
N GLY A 145 -11.90 8.94 -15.27
CA GLY A 145 -13.08 8.17 -15.66
C GLY A 145 -14.28 9.06 -15.99
N MET A 146 -15.39 8.44 -16.34
CA MET A 146 -16.63 9.15 -16.60
C MET A 146 -17.15 9.82 -15.33
N LEU A 147 -17.39 11.11 -15.40
CA LEU A 147 -17.95 11.96 -14.35
C LEU A 147 -19.46 12.08 -14.47
N ALA A 148 -20.12 12.61 -13.44
CA ALA A 148 -21.58 12.79 -13.44
C ALA A 148 -22.09 13.80 -14.50
N CYS A 149 -21.22 14.65 -15.03
CA CYS A 149 -21.50 15.57 -16.15
C CYS A 149 -21.26 14.92 -17.52
N ASN A 150 -21.00 13.62 -17.60
CA ASN A 150 -20.65 12.84 -18.80
C ASN A 150 -19.28 13.20 -19.42
N ASP A 151 -18.48 14.03 -18.78
CA ASP A 151 -17.09 14.26 -19.18
C ASP A 151 -16.21 13.06 -18.75
N ILE A 152 -15.17 12.78 -19.52
CA ILE A 152 -14.13 11.80 -19.17
C ILE A 152 -12.86 12.56 -18.80
N GLY A 153 -12.36 12.33 -17.57
CA GLY A 153 -11.14 13.00 -17.10
C GLY A 153 -10.88 12.76 -15.63
N MET A 154 -9.86 13.46 -15.11
CA MET A 154 -9.49 13.41 -13.70
C MET A 154 -10.54 14.14 -12.84
N GLY A 155 -10.72 13.66 -11.59
CA GLY A 155 -11.64 14.29 -10.64
C GLY A 155 -12.65 13.32 -10.01
N LYS A 156 -12.71 12.08 -10.52
CA LYS A 156 -13.60 11.05 -10.01
C LYS A 156 -13.08 10.48 -8.69
N LEU A 157 -13.97 10.38 -7.68
CA LEU A 157 -13.65 9.71 -6.43
C LEU A 157 -13.33 8.22 -6.70
N PRO A 158 -12.22 7.66 -6.18
CA PRO A 158 -11.88 6.25 -6.31
C PRO A 158 -12.97 5.31 -5.79
N LYS A 159 -12.82 4.01 -5.99
CA LYS A 159 -13.72 3.01 -5.41
C LYS A 159 -13.58 3.01 -3.89
N PRO A 160 -14.65 2.69 -3.14
CA PRO A 160 -14.61 2.68 -1.67
C PRO A 160 -13.48 1.82 -1.08
N LYS A 161 -13.20 0.66 -1.69
CA LYS A 161 -12.10 -0.21 -1.27
C LYS A 161 -10.75 0.50 -1.43
N ASP A 162 -10.48 1.09 -2.59
CA ASP A 162 -9.21 1.76 -2.89
C ASP A 162 -8.96 2.96 -1.95
N ILE A 163 -10.05 3.65 -1.56
CA ILE A 163 -9.98 4.73 -0.56
C ILE A 163 -9.59 4.18 0.81
N VAL A 164 -10.23 3.08 1.25
CA VAL A 164 -9.91 2.46 2.54
C VAL A 164 -8.48 1.91 2.55
N ASP A 165 -8.03 1.32 1.46
CA ASP A 165 -6.65 0.85 1.33
C ASP A 165 -5.68 2.03 1.39
N GLY A 166 -5.95 3.15 0.70
CA GLY A 166 -5.17 4.38 0.80
C GLY A 166 -5.16 5.01 2.20
N ILE A 167 -6.30 4.99 2.93
CA ILE A 167 -6.33 5.40 4.34
C ILE A 167 -5.44 4.48 5.17
N THR A 168 -5.55 3.15 5.01
CA THR A 168 -4.75 2.16 5.73
C THR A 168 -3.26 2.37 5.50
N ASP A 169 -2.85 2.61 4.25
CA ASP A 169 -1.46 2.90 3.89
C ASP A 169 -0.90 4.18 4.53
N ILE A 170 -1.75 5.18 4.74
CA ILE A 170 -1.34 6.45 5.38
C ILE A 170 -1.22 6.29 6.89
N ILE A 171 -2.12 5.52 7.51
CA ILE A 171 -2.13 5.33 8.97
C ILE A 171 -1.15 4.26 9.45
N ASN A 172 -0.87 3.28 8.61
CA ASN A 172 0.09 2.21 8.85
C ASN A 172 1.01 2.10 7.62
N PRO A 173 1.92 3.06 7.43
CA PRO A 173 2.84 3.00 6.30
C PRO A 173 3.68 1.73 6.40
N LEU A 174 3.74 0.97 5.29
CA LEU A 174 4.69 -0.14 5.22
C LEU A 174 6.10 0.43 5.32
N PRO A 175 7.03 -0.29 5.98
CA PRO A 175 8.45 0.03 5.92
C PRO A 175 8.90 0.20 4.47
N LEU A 176 9.74 1.21 4.26
CA LEU A 176 10.20 1.53 2.91
C LEU A 176 11.35 0.62 2.52
N TRP A 177 11.08 -0.36 1.67
CA TRP A 177 12.12 -1.23 1.12
C TRP A 177 12.95 -0.53 0.05
N LEU A 178 14.22 -0.94 -0.03
CA LEU A 178 15.03 -0.78 -1.23
C LEU A 178 14.69 -1.92 -2.20
N PHE A 179 14.72 -1.68 -3.50
CA PHE A 179 14.58 -2.76 -4.46
C PHE A 179 15.82 -3.67 -4.39
N PRO A 180 15.67 -5.00 -4.24
CA PRO A 180 16.78 -5.88 -3.86
C PRO A 180 17.78 -6.19 -4.98
N LEU A 181 17.49 -5.82 -6.23
CA LEU A 181 18.33 -6.11 -7.40
C LEU A 181 18.79 -4.83 -8.08
N ASP A 182 20.02 -4.82 -8.59
CA ASP A 182 20.52 -3.72 -9.43
C ASP A 182 19.74 -3.71 -10.75
N LEU A 183 19.10 -2.58 -11.05
CA LEU A 183 18.42 -2.37 -12.33
C LEU A 183 19.39 -1.83 -13.39
N PRO A 184 19.20 -2.19 -14.67
CA PRO A 184 19.92 -1.53 -15.75
C PRO A 184 19.59 -0.04 -15.79
N LYS A 185 20.60 0.81 -15.88
CA LYS A 185 20.63 2.28 -15.73
C LYS A 185 19.79 3.10 -16.72
N LYS A 186 18.68 2.67 -17.28
CA LYS A 186 17.86 3.55 -18.14
C LYS A 186 16.37 3.31 -18.02
N GLY A 187 15.68 4.30 -17.42
CA GLY A 187 14.34 4.73 -17.86
C GLY A 187 13.18 3.81 -17.57
N THR A 188 13.21 2.98 -16.54
CA THR A 188 12.07 2.18 -16.14
C THR A 188 11.31 2.87 -15.01
N THR A 189 10.25 3.57 -15.35
CA THR A 189 9.19 3.89 -14.39
C THR A 189 8.39 2.62 -14.14
N ILE A 190 8.13 2.30 -12.87
CA ILE A 190 7.28 1.17 -12.43
C ILE A 190 5.83 1.29 -12.96
N ASP A 191 5.48 2.41 -13.58
CA ASP A 191 4.12 2.74 -14.04
C ASP A 191 3.70 2.12 -15.38
N SER A 192 4.56 1.40 -16.09
CA SER A 192 4.22 0.81 -17.40
C SER A 192 4.29 -0.71 -17.37
N PHE A 193 3.27 -1.35 -16.83
CA PHE A 193 3.04 -2.78 -17.01
C PHE A 193 2.48 -3.05 -18.41
N SER A 194 3.32 -3.42 -19.39
CA SER A 194 2.86 -4.05 -20.61
C SER A 194 3.33 -5.50 -20.65
N PHE A 195 2.37 -6.44 -20.73
CA PHE A 195 2.59 -7.86 -20.74
C PHE A 195 3.17 -8.43 -22.06
N LEU A 196 3.50 -7.60 -23.06
CA LEU A 196 3.67 -8.05 -24.43
C LEU A 196 5.10 -8.08 -24.98
N ASP A 197 6.12 -7.49 -24.29
CA ASP A 197 7.51 -7.46 -24.76
C ASP A 197 8.51 -7.66 -23.62
N TYR A 198 8.41 -8.80 -22.92
CA TYR A 198 9.30 -9.10 -21.80
C TYR A 198 10.59 -9.77 -22.26
N ASP A 199 11.67 -8.99 -22.38
CA ASP A 199 13.03 -9.53 -22.40
C ASP A 199 13.58 -9.53 -20.96
N TRP A 200 13.40 -10.65 -20.26
CA TRP A 200 13.85 -10.87 -18.87
C TRP A 200 15.36 -10.58 -18.66
N ARG A 201 16.13 -10.55 -19.74
CA ARG A 201 17.58 -10.27 -19.73
C ARG A 201 17.90 -8.77 -19.55
N LYS A 202 16.91 -7.90 -19.72
CA LYS A 202 17.12 -6.44 -19.76
C LYS A 202 16.46 -5.68 -18.63
N LYS A 203 15.52 -6.29 -17.89
CA LYS A 203 14.72 -5.64 -16.84
C LYS A 203 14.32 -6.62 -15.76
N VAL A 204 14.34 -6.20 -14.49
CA VAL A 204 13.69 -6.94 -13.42
C VAL A 204 12.27 -6.43 -13.28
N GLU A 205 11.28 -7.29 -13.46
CA GLU A 205 9.87 -6.95 -13.31
C GLU A 205 9.29 -7.60 -12.04
N ILE A 206 8.36 -6.90 -11.40
CA ILE A 206 7.59 -7.45 -10.29
C ILE A 206 6.47 -8.30 -10.87
N ASN A 207 6.53 -9.61 -10.64
CA ASN A 207 5.54 -10.56 -11.15
C ASN A 207 4.22 -10.43 -10.38
N LEU A 208 3.20 -9.84 -11.00
CA LEU A 208 1.88 -9.70 -10.41
C LEU A 208 0.98 -10.89 -10.76
N PHE A 209 0.06 -11.22 -9.82
CA PHE A 209 -0.94 -12.27 -10.04
C PHE A 209 -1.74 -12.01 -11.35
N PRO A 210 -1.96 -13.03 -12.22
CA PRO A 210 -1.78 -14.48 -12.01
C PRO A 210 -0.46 -15.07 -12.53
N HIS A 211 0.62 -14.30 -12.66
CA HIS A 211 1.91 -14.80 -13.14
C HIS A 211 2.46 -15.93 -12.24
N VAL A 212 3.14 -16.92 -12.82
CA VAL A 212 3.67 -18.09 -12.09
C VAL A 212 4.68 -17.74 -10.99
N GLY A 213 5.35 -16.60 -11.09
CA GLY A 213 6.29 -16.06 -10.10
C GLY A 213 5.64 -15.14 -9.07
N SER A 214 4.32 -14.92 -9.12
CA SER A 214 3.64 -14.05 -8.16
C SER A 214 3.31 -14.77 -6.85
N PHE A 215 3.19 -13.99 -5.77
CA PHE A 215 2.73 -14.48 -4.48
C PHE A 215 1.31 -15.06 -4.57
N GLY A 216 1.08 -16.20 -3.89
CA GLY A 216 -0.23 -16.84 -3.81
C GLY A 216 -0.71 -17.54 -5.08
N VAL A 217 0.10 -17.60 -6.13
CA VAL A 217 -0.28 -18.32 -7.35
C VAL A 217 -0.20 -19.83 -7.12
N ARG A 218 -1.22 -20.55 -7.61
CA ARG A 218 -1.23 -22.02 -7.57
C ARG A 218 -0.23 -22.57 -8.57
N ARG A 219 0.73 -23.35 -8.11
CA ARG A 219 1.66 -24.13 -8.89
C ARG A 219 1.18 -25.58 -9.05
N ARG A 220 1.97 -26.45 -9.66
CA ARG A 220 1.57 -27.85 -9.89
C ARG A 220 1.32 -28.65 -8.61
N HIS A 221 2.10 -28.41 -7.57
CA HIS A 221 2.10 -29.19 -6.32
C HIS A 221 1.80 -28.36 -5.07
N ASP A 222 1.95 -27.04 -5.13
CA ASP A 222 1.83 -26.12 -4.00
C ASP A 222 1.26 -24.76 -4.39
N VAL A 223 1.20 -23.86 -3.44
CA VAL A 223 0.93 -22.43 -3.64
C VAL A 223 2.20 -21.64 -3.36
N HIS A 224 2.57 -20.73 -4.25
CA HIS A 224 3.80 -19.96 -4.17
C HIS A 224 3.80 -19.01 -2.95
N LYS A 225 4.77 -19.17 -2.05
CA LYS A 225 4.86 -18.44 -0.78
C LYS A 225 5.57 -17.09 -0.89
N GLY A 226 6.28 -16.86 -1.97
CA GLY A 226 7.07 -15.67 -2.22
C GLY A 226 6.74 -15.02 -3.55
N ILE A 227 7.66 -14.20 -4.01
CA ILE A 227 7.65 -13.60 -5.35
C ILE A 227 8.99 -13.90 -6.03
N ASP A 228 8.94 -14.32 -7.30
CA ASP A 228 10.13 -14.57 -8.10
C ASP A 228 10.48 -13.31 -8.90
N LEU A 229 11.65 -12.74 -8.67
CA LEU A 229 12.22 -11.65 -9.43
C LEU A 229 13.26 -12.22 -10.38
N TYR A 230 12.89 -12.40 -11.64
CA TYR A 230 13.79 -12.97 -12.63
C TYR A 230 14.95 -12.03 -12.94
N ALA A 231 16.18 -12.55 -12.86
CA ALA A 231 17.40 -11.81 -13.08
C ALA A 231 18.51 -12.73 -13.62
N GLU A 232 19.54 -12.17 -14.25
CA GLU A 232 20.68 -12.93 -14.72
C GLU A 232 21.48 -13.56 -13.58
N VAL A 233 22.08 -14.73 -13.83
CA VAL A 233 23.02 -15.36 -12.88
C VAL A 233 24.14 -14.40 -12.58
N GLY A 234 24.47 -14.23 -11.30
CA GLY A 234 25.48 -13.29 -10.83
C GLY A 234 24.95 -11.88 -10.53
N SER A 235 23.66 -11.59 -10.82
CA SER A 235 23.06 -10.31 -10.40
C SER A 235 23.20 -10.11 -8.90
N LYS A 236 23.64 -8.91 -8.50
CA LYS A 236 23.84 -8.55 -7.09
C LYS A 236 22.51 -8.44 -6.38
N VAL A 237 22.41 -9.05 -5.20
CA VAL A 237 21.27 -8.96 -4.29
C VAL A 237 21.65 -8.11 -3.09
N SER A 238 20.84 -7.11 -2.78
CA SER A 238 21.03 -6.17 -1.69
C SER A 238 19.90 -6.27 -0.65
N ALA A 239 20.21 -5.94 0.61
CA ALA A 239 19.24 -5.90 1.68
C ALA A 239 18.14 -4.86 1.41
N VAL A 240 16.87 -5.26 1.53
CA VAL A 240 15.71 -4.37 1.26
C VAL A 240 15.47 -3.37 2.39
N GLU A 241 15.85 -3.73 3.61
CA GLU A 241 15.72 -2.92 4.83
C GLU A 241 16.84 -3.28 5.82
N PRO A 242 17.08 -2.47 6.87
CA PRO A 242 18.01 -2.83 7.92
C PRO A 242 17.52 -4.04 8.72
N GLY A 243 18.43 -4.88 9.22
CA GLY A 243 18.04 -6.04 10.02
C GLY A 243 19.19 -6.82 10.60
N GLU A 244 18.87 -7.99 11.09
CA GLU A 244 19.81 -8.98 11.63
C GLU A 244 19.68 -10.30 10.88
N ILE A 245 20.80 -10.88 10.48
CA ILE A 245 20.82 -12.20 9.84
C ILE A 245 20.48 -13.26 10.89
N VAL A 246 19.34 -13.93 10.72
CA VAL A 246 18.85 -14.95 11.66
C VAL A 246 19.10 -16.36 11.17
N GLU A 247 19.30 -16.57 9.87
CA GLU A 247 19.60 -17.88 9.29
C GLU A 247 20.28 -17.76 7.92
N ILE A 248 21.15 -18.73 7.60
CA ILE A 248 21.71 -19.00 6.26
C ILE A 248 21.65 -20.51 6.04
N CYS A 249 20.85 -20.98 5.09
CA CYS A 249 20.64 -22.41 4.88
C CYS A 249 20.50 -22.79 3.41
N TRP A 250 20.50 -24.10 3.13
CA TRP A 250 20.14 -24.62 1.81
C TRP A 250 18.67 -24.33 1.50
N PHE A 251 18.39 -23.91 0.27
CA PHE A 251 17.05 -23.48 -0.14
C PHE A 251 16.46 -24.35 -1.26
N THR A 252 17.27 -24.75 -2.26
CA THR A 252 16.91 -25.73 -3.31
C THR A 252 18.04 -26.72 -3.52
N GLY A 253 17.78 -27.80 -4.25
CA GLY A 253 18.76 -28.77 -4.67
C GLY A 253 18.82 -30.08 -3.89
N GLU A 254 19.86 -30.89 -4.12
CA GLU A 254 20.05 -32.19 -3.49
C GLU A 254 20.11 -32.15 -1.94
N PRO A 255 20.75 -31.13 -1.31
CA PRO A 255 20.85 -31.06 0.14
C PRO A 255 19.50 -31.04 0.88
N ILE A 256 18.42 -30.63 0.19
CA ILE A 256 17.07 -30.57 0.77
C ILE A 256 16.08 -31.51 0.04
N GLY A 257 16.59 -32.51 -0.68
CA GLY A 257 15.76 -33.54 -1.33
C GLY A 257 15.09 -33.09 -2.64
N MET A 258 15.62 -32.09 -3.31
CA MET A 258 15.13 -31.57 -4.59
C MET A 258 16.16 -31.75 -5.74
N PRO A 259 16.55 -32.98 -6.11
CA PRO A 259 17.67 -33.24 -7.00
C PRO A 259 17.46 -32.75 -8.45
N TRP A 260 16.24 -32.37 -8.80
CA TRP A 260 15.90 -31.81 -10.11
C TRP A 260 16.19 -30.29 -10.24
N TRP A 261 16.55 -29.64 -9.13
CA TRP A 261 16.95 -28.23 -9.08
C TRP A 261 18.43 -28.10 -8.80
N GLU A 262 19.03 -26.95 -9.11
CA GLU A 262 20.39 -26.62 -8.70
C GLU A 262 20.45 -26.32 -7.21
N ASP A 263 21.62 -26.55 -6.60
CA ASP A 263 21.85 -26.29 -5.18
C ASP A 263 21.98 -24.79 -4.95
N THR A 264 21.03 -24.21 -4.23
CA THR A 264 21.03 -22.79 -3.87
C THR A 264 20.84 -22.64 -2.37
N LYS A 265 21.15 -21.45 -1.87
CA LYS A 265 20.94 -21.08 -0.47
C LYS A 265 19.98 -19.92 -0.32
N ALA A 266 19.57 -19.67 0.92
CA ALA A 266 18.84 -18.48 1.32
C ALA A 266 19.49 -17.81 2.53
N VAL A 267 19.30 -16.49 2.61
CA VAL A 267 19.64 -15.65 3.77
C VAL A 267 18.34 -15.10 4.34
N TYR A 268 18.15 -15.27 5.63
CA TYR A 268 16.98 -14.80 6.37
C TYR A 268 17.38 -13.58 7.21
N VAL A 269 16.74 -12.46 6.96
CA VAL A 269 17.01 -11.19 7.63
C VAL A 269 15.78 -10.72 8.40
N LYS A 270 15.92 -10.58 9.71
CA LYS A 270 14.86 -10.06 10.58
C LYS A 270 14.97 -8.54 10.65
N GLY A 271 14.01 -7.85 10.03
CA GLY A 271 13.88 -6.41 9.99
C GLY A 271 12.55 -5.91 10.57
N GLU A 272 12.19 -4.66 10.22
CA GLU A 272 10.95 -4.00 10.68
C GLU A 272 9.71 -4.65 10.05
N SER A 273 9.78 -5.05 8.78
CA SER A 273 8.64 -5.66 8.06
C SER A 273 8.36 -7.10 8.49
N GLY A 274 9.34 -7.78 9.09
CA GLY A 274 9.30 -9.19 9.45
C GLY A 274 10.62 -9.88 9.20
N ILE A 275 10.59 -11.17 8.79
CA ILE A 275 11.77 -11.88 8.30
C ILE A 275 11.69 -11.94 6.77
N VAL A 276 12.62 -11.25 6.13
CA VAL A 276 12.78 -11.29 4.68
C VAL A 276 13.70 -12.44 4.30
N VAL A 277 13.24 -13.32 3.40
CA VAL A 277 13.99 -14.45 2.89
C VAL A 277 14.50 -14.14 1.50
N TYR A 278 15.80 -14.13 1.34
CA TYR A 278 16.48 -13.98 0.05
C TYR A 278 16.91 -15.35 -0.44
N GLY A 279 16.02 -16.04 -1.14
CA GLY A 279 16.22 -17.40 -1.64
C GLY A 279 16.82 -17.46 -3.05
N GLU A 280 17.33 -18.66 -3.40
CA GLU A 280 17.86 -18.97 -4.74
C GLU A 280 19.12 -18.16 -5.09
N ILE A 281 19.97 -17.92 -4.08
CA ILE A 281 21.18 -17.14 -4.18
C ILE A 281 22.43 -17.96 -3.78
N GLU A 282 23.62 -17.45 -4.16
CA GLU A 282 24.88 -17.73 -3.50
C GLU A 282 25.14 -16.59 -2.50
N PRO A 283 25.04 -16.84 -1.18
CA PRO A 283 25.27 -15.82 -0.18
C PRO A 283 26.68 -15.24 -0.23
N ASN A 284 26.83 -13.97 0.14
CA ASN A 284 28.13 -13.40 0.44
C ASN A 284 28.80 -14.23 1.56
N SER A 285 30.00 -14.73 1.27
CA SER A 285 30.75 -15.63 2.16
C SER A 285 31.19 -14.99 3.50
N GLU A 286 31.16 -13.67 3.58
CA GLU A 286 31.53 -12.93 4.80
C GLU A 286 30.38 -12.84 5.81
N LEU A 287 29.11 -13.07 5.38
CA LEU A 287 27.94 -12.97 6.22
C LEU A 287 27.84 -14.12 7.22
N LYS A 288 27.47 -13.79 8.46
CA LYS A 288 27.24 -14.72 9.56
C LYS A 288 25.91 -14.48 10.25
N ILE A 289 25.36 -15.52 10.84
CA ILE A 289 24.18 -15.39 11.70
C ILE A 289 24.54 -14.47 12.88
N GLY A 290 23.66 -13.50 13.15
CA GLY A 290 23.82 -12.46 14.16
C GLY A 290 24.40 -11.13 13.61
N ASP A 291 24.90 -11.11 12.38
CA ASP A 291 25.37 -9.86 11.78
C ASP A 291 24.21 -8.87 11.60
N LYS A 292 24.52 -7.60 11.90
CA LYS A 292 23.65 -6.47 11.60
C LYS A 292 23.97 -5.98 10.19
N ILE A 293 22.94 -5.75 9.43
CA ILE A 293 23.05 -5.23 8.05
C ILE A 293 22.21 -3.97 7.89
N ASP A 294 22.66 -3.07 7.06
CA ASP A 294 21.93 -1.87 6.66
C ASP A 294 21.22 -2.07 5.31
N VAL A 295 20.28 -1.17 5.01
CA VAL A 295 19.60 -1.16 3.71
C VAL A 295 20.64 -0.98 2.60
N GLY A 296 20.57 -1.84 1.57
CA GLY A 296 21.50 -1.82 0.43
C GLY A 296 22.78 -2.63 0.61
N ASP A 297 23.03 -3.20 1.80
CA ASP A 297 24.16 -4.08 2.04
C ASP A 297 24.10 -5.33 1.14
N TYR A 298 25.29 -5.80 0.73
CA TYR A 298 25.40 -6.93 -0.18
C TYR A 298 25.09 -8.25 0.50
N ILE A 299 23.99 -8.90 0.06
CA ILE A 299 23.53 -10.20 0.59
C ILE A 299 24.15 -11.38 -0.18
N GLY A 300 24.27 -11.28 -1.49
CA GLY A 300 24.76 -12.36 -2.35
C GLY A 300 24.46 -12.14 -3.82
N ASN A 301 24.56 -13.19 -4.62
CA ASN A 301 24.28 -13.13 -6.05
C ASN A 301 23.21 -14.13 -6.44
N VAL A 302 22.35 -13.74 -7.39
CA VAL A 302 21.37 -14.63 -8.01
C VAL A 302 22.07 -15.85 -8.62
N LYS A 303 21.50 -17.02 -8.35
CA LYS A 303 22.04 -18.29 -8.84
C LYS A 303 21.09 -18.92 -9.86
N ARG A 304 21.61 -19.82 -10.68
CA ARG A 304 20.78 -20.68 -11.52
C ARG A 304 20.01 -21.66 -10.64
N VAL A 305 18.71 -21.83 -10.94
CA VAL A 305 17.80 -22.70 -10.17
C VAL A 305 17.39 -23.93 -10.99
N LEU A 306 17.04 -23.75 -12.26
CA LEU A 306 16.54 -24.82 -13.10
C LEU A 306 17.69 -25.51 -13.86
N LYS A 307 17.81 -26.82 -13.73
CA LYS A 307 18.80 -27.64 -14.48
C LYS A 307 18.47 -27.72 -15.96
N LYS A 308 17.20 -27.67 -16.35
CA LYS A 308 16.74 -27.78 -17.75
C LYS A 308 16.08 -26.49 -18.20
N ASP A 309 16.43 -26.08 -19.42
CA ASP A 309 15.73 -24.99 -20.10
C ASP A 309 14.37 -25.51 -20.61
N ASN A 310 13.30 -24.96 -20.05
CA ASN A 310 11.91 -25.26 -20.42
C ASN A 310 11.24 -23.99 -21.00
N HIS A 311 11.99 -23.14 -21.70
CA HIS A 311 11.53 -21.83 -22.19
C HIS A 311 11.05 -20.89 -21.08
N ARG A 312 11.63 -21.01 -19.89
CA ARG A 312 11.39 -20.15 -18.71
C ARG A 312 12.72 -19.58 -18.23
N PRO A 313 12.71 -18.42 -17.54
CA PRO A 313 13.90 -17.94 -16.87
C PRO A 313 14.48 -19.01 -15.94
N LEU A 314 15.81 -19.22 -16.02
CA LEU A 314 16.51 -20.27 -15.26
C LEU A 314 17.04 -19.77 -13.92
N SER A 315 17.02 -18.47 -13.71
CA SER A 315 17.57 -17.79 -12.54
C SER A 315 16.66 -16.67 -12.07
N MET A 316 16.52 -16.54 -10.76
CA MET A 316 15.68 -15.56 -10.11
C MET A 316 16.15 -15.32 -8.69
N LEU A 317 15.77 -14.20 -8.11
CA LEU A 317 15.73 -14.01 -6.67
C LEU A 317 14.32 -14.41 -6.21
N HIS A 318 14.22 -15.41 -5.35
CA HIS A 318 13.00 -15.78 -4.67
C HIS A 318 12.91 -15.01 -3.35
N LEU A 319 11.89 -14.16 -3.19
CA LEU A 319 11.73 -13.31 -2.02
C LEU A 319 10.46 -13.70 -1.25
N GLU A 320 10.62 -14.09 0.04
CA GLU A 320 9.49 -14.33 0.95
C GLU A 320 9.49 -13.28 2.08
N LEU A 321 8.34 -13.08 2.69
CA LEU A 321 8.18 -12.26 3.89
C LEU A 321 7.44 -13.06 4.95
N HIS A 322 8.09 -13.29 6.09
CA HIS A 322 7.56 -14.07 7.20
C HIS A 322 7.28 -13.20 8.43
N HIS A 323 6.39 -13.69 9.29
CA HIS A 323 6.15 -13.07 10.59
C HIS A 323 7.42 -13.08 11.44
N PRO A 324 7.71 -12.01 12.24
CA PRO A 324 8.95 -11.90 13.02
C PRO A 324 9.22 -13.02 14.02
N LEU A 325 8.22 -13.82 14.37
CA LEU A 325 8.31 -14.94 15.32
C LEU A 325 8.43 -16.32 14.61
N HIS A 326 8.37 -16.37 13.29
CA HIS A 326 8.38 -17.61 12.51
C HIS A 326 9.47 -17.57 11.45
N ILE A 327 10.63 -18.18 11.73
CA ILE A 327 11.71 -18.27 10.72
C ILE A 327 11.25 -19.17 9.57
N HIS A 328 10.68 -20.35 9.91
CA HIS A 328 10.17 -21.30 8.93
C HIS A 328 8.64 -21.31 8.96
N THR A 329 8.03 -21.31 7.80
CA THR A 329 6.59 -21.43 7.65
C THR A 329 6.23 -22.78 7.05
N PRO A 330 5.06 -23.37 7.41
CA PRO A 330 4.61 -24.61 6.80
C PRO A 330 4.43 -24.44 5.29
N GLN A 331 4.50 -25.53 4.54
CA GLN A 331 4.16 -25.51 3.13
C GLN A 331 2.72 -25.06 2.94
N TRP A 332 2.48 -24.33 1.88
CA TRP A 332 1.14 -23.89 1.50
C TRP A 332 0.59 -24.83 0.43
N GLU A 333 -0.20 -25.80 0.83
CA GLU A 333 -0.76 -26.81 -0.07
C GLU A 333 -1.98 -26.27 -0.85
N ILE A 334 -2.22 -26.85 -2.01
CA ILE A 334 -3.35 -26.49 -2.85
C ILE A 334 -4.65 -26.78 -2.11
N GLY A 335 -5.54 -25.80 -2.04
CA GLY A 335 -6.85 -25.91 -1.36
C GLY A 335 -6.84 -25.49 0.10
N GLN A 336 -5.65 -25.23 0.68
CA GLN A 336 -5.55 -24.68 2.02
C GLN A 336 -5.70 -23.16 2.03
N THR A 337 -6.16 -22.62 3.15
CA THR A 337 -6.06 -21.17 3.43
C THR A 337 -4.60 -20.77 3.57
N LYS A 338 -4.30 -19.49 3.29
CA LYS A 338 -2.95 -18.96 3.47
C LYS A 338 -2.46 -19.22 4.92
N PRO A 339 -1.29 -19.86 5.12
CA PRO A 339 -0.74 -20.09 6.44
C PRO A 339 -0.57 -18.78 7.22
N GLU A 340 -0.81 -18.84 8.53
CA GLU A 340 -0.41 -17.76 9.42
C GLU A 340 1.11 -17.61 9.39
N GLY A 341 1.59 -16.37 9.34
CA GLY A 341 3.04 -16.12 9.36
C GLY A 341 3.69 -15.98 8.00
N ILE A 342 2.95 -16.08 6.87
CA ILE A 342 3.44 -15.69 5.55
C ILE A 342 2.73 -14.40 5.12
N PHE A 343 3.49 -13.40 4.69
CA PHE A 343 2.97 -12.14 4.15
C PHE A 343 3.29 -12.01 2.66
N ASP A 344 2.48 -11.22 1.96
CA ASP A 344 2.73 -10.87 0.57
C ASP A 344 3.82 -9.79 0.49
N PRO A 345 5.01 -10.05 -0.08
CA PRO A 345 6.05 -9.03 -0.23
C PRO A 345 5.78 -8.03 -1.35
N THR A 346 4.83 -8.31 -2.25
CA THR A 346 4.53 -7.50 -3.44
C THR A 346 4.24 -6.02 -3.11
N PRO A 347 3.42 -5.68 -2.08
CA PRO A 347 3.16 -4.28 -1.74
C PRO A 347 4.41 -3.49 -1.35
N TYR A 348 5.38 -4.14 -0.68
CA TYR A 348 6.65 -3.52 -0.30
C TYR A 348 7.52 -3.26 -1.53
N LEU A 349 7.62 -4.23 -2.44
CA LEU A 349 8.38 -4.10 -3.68
C LEU A 349 7.81 -3.01 -4.59
N ILE A 350 6.48 -2.92 -4.75
CA ILE A 350 5.83 -1.86 -5.54
C ILE A 350 6.15 -0.47 -4.99
N LYS A 351 6.29 -0.34 -3.67
CA LYS A 351 6.59 0.93 -2.99
C LYS A 351 8.09 1.15 -2.77
N SER A 352 8.94 0.18 -3.11
CA SER A 352 10.38 0.25 -2.89
C SER A 352 11.03 1.41 -3.62
N LYS A 353 12.12 1.95 -3.04
CA LYS A 353 12.99 2.94 -3.69
C LYS A 353 14.12 2.22 -4.43
N TYR A 354 14.58 2.84 -5.49
CA TYR A 354 15.82 2.45 -6.15
C TYR A 354 16.97 3.30 -5.63
N TYR A 355 18.16 2.71 -5.45
CA TYR A 355 19.41 3.48 -5.35
C TYR A 355 19.76 3.96 -6.76
N PHE A 356 19.82 5.27 -6.93
CA PHE A 356 20.39 5.92 -8.11
C PHE A 356 21.81 6.35 -7.82
#